data_70782479b15c5bee2538fc1ae1922d0d
#
_entry.id   70782479b15c5bee2538fc1ae1922d0d
#
_cell.length_a   1.000
_cell.length_b   1.000
_cell.length_c   1.000
_cell.angle_alpha   90.00
_cell.angle_beta   90.00
_cell.angle_gamma   90.00
#
_symmetry.space_group_name_H-M   'P 1'
#
loop_
_entity.id
_entity.type
_entity.pdbx_description
1 polymer ?
#
loop_
_entity_poly.entity_id
_entity_poly.type
_entity_poly.pdbx_seq_one_letter_code
_entity_poly.pdbx_strand_id
1 'polypeptide(L)'
;MKLAANLNFLFTEGGKCIAERIRLAHKAGFRAVEIPYPKSELKDVIQAKEETGIKICLINIDLGDSKFGSASVPNAQEIFKGQLKETICFAKDVDCNKIHIMAGLIEGAENEHLTTYRNNLKYSSNILEKEDILGLIEPINKYALPSYFMNSYDTACSIIREINSNHLRLMVDIYHLQHIAGNISNSFKSFKDIIGHIQIAQVPHRHEPDVSGELDFSYIFDVIKLSGYDDWIGCEYKPKTNTLDGLKWVQKYQLNF
;
A
#
# COMPACT_ATOMS: atom_id res chain seq x y z
N MET A 1 17.90 3.22 1.06
CA MET A 1 16.45 2.96 0.90
C MET A 1 16.20 1.55 1.41
N LYS A 2 15.09 1.34 2.09
CA LYS A 2 14.69 0.04 2.67
C LYS A 2 13.60 -0.55 1.77
N LEU A 3 13.76 -1.77 1.30
CA LEU A 3 12.80 -2.41 0.40
C LEU A 3 11.93 -3.42 1.15
N ALA A 4 10.63 -3.40 0.91
CA ALA A 4 9.65 -4.36 1.43
C ALA A 4 9.05 -5.17 0.28
N ALA A 5 8.88 -6.48 0.45
CA ALA A 5 8.20 -7.30 -0.54
C ALA A 5 6.68 -7.19 -0.37
N ASN A 6 5.97 -6.79 -1.42
CA ASN A 6 4.50 -6.83 -1.41
C ASN A 6 4.03 -8.25 -1.75
N LEU A 7 3.45 -8.94 -0.76
CA LEU A 7 3.10 -10.35 -0.88
C LEU A 7 1.78 -10.60 -1.65
N ASN A 8 1.10 -9.56 -2.14
CA ASN A 8 0.06 -9.75 -3.15
C ASN A 8 0.64 -10.11 -4.52
N PHE A 9 1.88 -9.68 -4.79
CA PHE A 9 2.53 -9.81 -6.10
C PHE A 9 3.76 -10.70 -6.08
N LEU A 10 4.60 -10.60 -5.04
CA LEU A 10 5.84 -11.35 -4.94
C LEU A 10 5.65 -12.67 -4.17
N PHE A 11 6.49 -13.65 -4.48
CA PHE A 11 6.50 -14.97 -3.85
C PHE A 11 5.17 -15.74 -3.98
N THR A 12 4.38 -15.42 -5.00
CA THR A 12 3.12 -16.13 -5.29
C THR A 12 3.35 -17.57 -5.71
N GLU A 13 4.57 -17.90 -6.13
CA GLU A 13 5.04 -19.27 -6.38
C GLU A 13 4.94 -20.17 -5.14
N GLY A 14 5.01 -19.61 -3.93
CA GLY A 14 4.74 -20.28 -2.66
C GLY A 14 3.27 -20.63 -2.40
N GLY A 15 2.40 -20.41 -3.37
CA GLY A 15 0.98 -20.68 -3.24
C GLY A 15 0.20 -19.51 -2.62
N LYS A 16 -0.98 -19.81 -2.06
CA LYS A 16 -1.88 -18.77 -1.50
C LYS A 16 -1.55 -18.39 -0.06
N CYS A 17 -0.81 -19.22 0.67
CA CYS A 17 -0.51 -19.02 2.09
C CYS A 17 0.43 -17.83 2.30
N ILE A 18 -0.03 -16.81 3.00
CA ILE A 18 0.75 -15.59 3.30
C ILE A 18 1.94 -15.91 4.21
N ALA A 19 1.75 -16.78 5.19
CA ALA A 19 2.83 -17.21 6.09
C ALA A 19 4.01 -17.83 5.33
N GLU A 20 3.73 -18.66 4.30
CA GLU A 20 4.78 -19.26 3.47
C GLU A 20 5.48 -18.19 2.61
N ARG A 21 4.75 -17.24 2.04
CA ARG A 21 5.34 -16.11 1.30
C ARG A 21 6.24 -15.24 2.19
N ILE A 22 5.90 -15.07 3.47
CA ILE A 22 6.75 -14.40 4.47
C ILE A 22 8.09 -15.12 4.60
N ARG A 23 8.07 -16.45 4.77
CA ARG A 23 9.30 -17.25 4.88
C ARG A 23 10.16 -17.17 3.62
N LEU A 24 9.54 -17.22 2.45
CA LEU A 24 10.23 -17.08 1.16
C LEU A 24 10.85 -15.69 0.99
N ALA A 25 10.14 -14.62 1.35
CA ALA A 25 10.65 -13.26 1.31
C ALA A 25 11.87 -13.10 2.24
N HIS A 26 11.79 -13.61 3.46
CA HIS A 26 12.93 -13.60 4.40
C HIS A 26 14.13 -14.38 3.84
N LYS A 27 13.92 -15.57 3.27
CA LYS A 27 14.97 -16.38 2.64
C LYS A 27 15.62 -15.66 1.46
N ALA A 28 14.87 -14.86 0.71
CA ALA A 28 15.36 -14.05 -0.41
C ALA A 28 16.15 -12.80 0.03
N GLY A 29 16.16 -12.48 1.33
CA GLY A 29 16.93 -11.36 1.89
C GLY A 29 16.08 -10.20 2.40
N PHE A 30 14.77 -10.15 2.11
CA PHE A 30 13.91 -9.07 2.63
C PHE A 30 13.86 -9.05 4.15
N ARG A 31 13.78 -7.83 4.69
CA ARG A 31 13.62 -7.58 6.14
C ARG A 31 12.25 -7.01 6.48
N ALA A 32 11.46 -6.65 5.44
CA ALA A 32 10.09 -6.21 5.60
C ALA A 32 9.20 -6.74 4.47
N VAL A 33 7.91 -6.85 4.78
CA VAL A 33 6.85 -7.24 3.84
C VAL A 33 5.62 -6.36 4.00
N GLU A 34 4.85 -6.24 2.91
CA GLU A 34 3.49 -5.73 2.88
C GLU A 34 2.55 -6.90 2.62
N ILE A 35 1.44 -6.98 3.34
CA ILE A 35 0.52 -8.11 3.26
C ILE A 35 -0.94 -7.66 3.09
N PRO A 36 -1.79 -8.45 2.41
CA PRO A 36 -3.23 -8.31 2.58
C PRO A 36 -3.61 -8.72 4.00
N TYR A 37 -4.80 -8.32 4.46
CA TYR A 37 -5.34 -8.85 5.71
C TYR A 37 -5.50 -10.38 5.59
N PRO A 38 -4.87 -11.17 6.48
CA PRO A 38 -4.68 -12.61 6.25
C PRO A 38 -5.91 -13.47 6.60
N LYS A 39 -7.04 -12.88 6.98
CA LYS A 39 -8.32 -13.59 7.28
C LYS A 39 -8.12 -14.82 8.19
N SER A 40 -8.26 -16.01 7.64
CA SER A 40 -8.14 -17.28 8.38
C SER A 40 -6.69 -17.67 8.76
N GLU A 41 -5.67 -16.95 8.24
CA GLU A 41 -4.25 -17.28 8.43
C GLU A 41 -3.59 -16.44 9.54
N LEU A 42 -4.35 -15.71 10.38
CA LEU A 42 -3.80 -14.78 11.38
C LEU A 42 -2.71 -15.42 12.24
N LYS A 43 -2.96 -16.62 12.79
CA LYS A 43 -2.00 -17.34 13.64
C LYS A 43 -0.76 -17.77 12.87
N ASP A 44 -0.92 -18.25 11.66
CA ASP A 44 0.18 -18.73 10.82
C ASP A 44 1.10 -17.56 10.41
N VAL A 45 0.52 -16.37 10.16
CA VAL A 45 1.28 -15.15 9.85
C VAL A 45 2.04 -14.65 11.08
N ILE A 46 1.43 -14.65 12.28
CA ILE A 46 2.13 -14.31 13.52
C ILE A 46 3.31 -15.26 13.74
N GLN A 47 3.08 -16.55 13.61
CA GLN A 47 4.14 -17.55 13.74
C GLN A 47 5.28 -17.34 12.73
N ALA A 48 4.95 -17.12 11.44
CA ALA A 48 5.96 -16.89 10.41
C ALA A 48 6.77 -15.60 10.66
N LYS A 49 6.13 -14.54 11.17
CA LYS A 49 6.81 -13.31 11.61
C LYS A 49 7.77 -13.58 12.75
N GLU A 50 7.36 -14.32 13.77
CA GLU A 50 8.20 -14.69 14.92
C GLU A 50 9.40 -15.54 14.51
N GLU A 51 9.19 -16.57 13.67
CA GLU A 51 10.24 -17.46 13.14
C GLU A 51 11.30 -16.70 12.33
N THR A 52 10.88 -15.69 11.56
CA THR A 52 11.78 -14.99 10.62
C THR A 52 12.33 -13.67 11.17
N GLY A 53 11.66 -13.06 12.14
CA GLY A 53 11.97 -11.71 12.60
C GLY A 53 11.69 -10.62 11.56
N ILE A 54 10.99 -10.94 10.45
CA ILE A 54 10.67 -9.99 9.39
C ILE A 54 9.64 -8.96 9.87
N LYS A 55 9.79 -7.70 9.47
CA LYS A 55 8.80 -6.66 9.79
C LYS A 55 7.61 -6.74 8.82
N ILE A 56 6.40 -6.71 9.33
CA ILE A 56 5.21 -6.39 8.53
C ILE A 56 5.06 -4.87 8.56
N CYS A 57 5.37 -4.19 7.45
CA CYS A 57 5.40 -2.73 7.41
C CYS A 57 4.11 -2.08 6.88
N LEU A 58 3.22 -2.87 6.28
CA LEU A 58 1.92 -2.44 5.79
C LEU A 58 0.94 -3.62 5.76
N ILE A 59 -0.29 -3.37 6.20
CA ILE A 59 -1.41 -4.30 6.05
C ILE A 59 -2.52 -3.60 5.28
N ASN A 60 -3.07 -4.25 4.24
CA ASN A 60 -4.33 -3.78 3.67
C ASN A 60 -5.47 -4.06 4.64
N ILE A 61 -6.42 -3.13 4.75
CA ILE A 61 -7.60 -3.32 5.60
C ILE A 61 -8.34 -4.62 5.26
N ASP A 62 -8.95 -5.26 6.25
CA ASP A 62 -9.84 -6.40 5.99
C ASP A 62 -10.94 -5.98 5.02
N LEU A 63 -11.09 -6.74 3.97
CA LEU A 63 -12.11 -6.48 2.95
C LEU A 63 -13.45 -7.16 3.29
N GLY A 64 -13.46 -8.14 4.22
CA GLY A 64 -14.64 -8.97 4.45
C GLY A 64 -15.15 -9.56 3.12
N ASP A 65 -16.42 -9.29 2.81
CA ASP A 65 -17.05 -9.65 1.54
C ASP A 65 -17.03 -8.49 0.52
N SER A 66 -16.48 -7.33 0.89
CA SER A 66 -16.41 -6.16 0.02
C SER A 66 -15.36 -6.32 -1.07
N LYS A 67 -15.69 -5.89 -2.28
CA LYS A 67 -14.70 -5.81 -3.35
C LYS A 67 -13.87 -4.53 -3.20
N PHE A 68 -12.58 -4.68 -2.96
CA PHE A 68 -11.62 -3.57 -2.89
C PHE A 68 -11.92 -2.51 -1.81
N GLY A 69 -12.61 -2.92 -0.71
CA GLY A 69 -12.89 -2.07 0.43
C GLY A 69 -14.33 -1.54 0.52
N SER A 70 -14.60 -0.87 1.61
CA SER A 70 -15.92 -0.33 1.95
C SER A 70 -15.89 1.12 2.45
N ALA A 71 -14.71 1.75 2.49
CA ALA A 71 -14.56 3.05 3.15
C ALA A 71 -15.34 4.18 2.47
N SER A 72 -15.59 4.10 1.15
CA SER A 72 -16.41 5.09 0.43
C SER A 72 -17.84 4.63 0.15
N VAL A 73 -18.17 3.36 0.46
CA VAL A 73 -19.44 2.77 0.04
C VAL A 73 -20.59 3.29 0.92
N PRO A 74 -21.62 3.97 0.34
CA PRO A 74 -22.78 4.44 1.09
C PRO A 74 -23.49 3.29 1.81
N ASN A 75 -23.98 3.54 3.02
CA ASN A 75 -24.67 2.58 3.89
C ASN A 75 -23.81 1.40 4.39
N ALA A 76 -22.51 1.39 4.13
CA ALA A 76 -21.56 0.36 4.60
C ALA A 76 -20.70 0.82 5.80
N GLN A 77 -21.07 1.92 6.48
CA GLN A 77 -20.24 2.52 7.53
C GLN A 77 -19.94 1.56 8.70
N GLU A 78 -20.95 0.79 9.13
CA GLU A 78 -20.76 -0.17 10.23
C GLU A 78 -19.89 -1.37 9.82
N ILE A 79 -20.01 -1.81 8.55
CA ILE A 79 -19.13 -2.82 7.96
C ILE A 79 -17.69 -2.30 7.96
N PHE A 80 -17.47 -1.08 7.46
CA PHE A 80 -16.16 -0.44 7.43
C PHE A 80 -15.54 -0.33 8.83
N LYS A 81 -16.31 0.13 9.82
CA LYS A 81 -15.82 0.24 11.20
C LYS A 81 -15.41 -1.10 11.79
N GLY A 82 -16.17 -2.16 11.51
CA GLY A 82 -15.83 -3.54 11.90
C GLY A 82 -14.52 -3.99 11.26
N GLN A 83 -14.38 -3.82 9.95
CA GLN A 83 -13.17 -4.14 9.18
C GLN A 83 -11.94 -3.40 9.71
N LEU A 84 -12.07 -2.10 9.98
CA LEU A 84 -10.99 -1.29 10.56
C LEU A 84 -10.58 -1.81 11.94
N LYS A 85 -11.54 -2.10 12.80
CA LYS A 85 -11.29 -2.61 14.15
C LYS A 85 -10.54 -3.95 14.13
N GLU A 86 -11.00 -4.90 13.33
CA GLU A 86 -10.33 -6.21 13.17
C GLU A 86 -8.91 -6.05 12.64
N THR A 87 -8.72 -5.15 11.67
CA THR A 87 -7.39 -4.88 11.11
C THR A 87 -6.46 -4.23 12.14
N ILE A 88 -6.95 -3.29 12.95
CA ILE A 88 -6.18 -2.67 14.04
C ILE A 88 -5.76 -3.73 15.07
N CYS A 89 -6.66 -4.62 15.48
CA CYS A 89 -6.33 -5.68 16.43
C CYS A 89 -5.18 -6.54 15.88
N PHE A 90 -5.29 -7.00 14.65
CA PHE A 90 -4.24 -7.79 14.03
C PHE A 90 -2.94 -7.00 13.80
N ALA A 91 -3.02 -5.74 13.41
CA ALA A 91 -1.84 -4.88 13.26
C ALA A 91 -1.03 -4.77 14.56
N LYS A 92 -1.70 -4.70 15.70
CA LYS A 92 -1.08 -4.71 17.03
C LYS A 92 -0.43 -6.05 17.35
N ASP A 93 -1.10 -7.17 17.03
CA ASP A 93 -0.55 -8.52 17.27
C ASP A 93 0.76 -8.78 16.51
N VAL A 94 0.92 -8.11 15.34
CA VAL A 94 2.13 -8.25 14.50
C VAL A 94 3.05 -7.02 14.51
N ASP A 95 2.83 -6.06 15.41
CA ASP A 95 3.62 -4.82 15.50
C ASP A 95 3.73 -4.08 14.15
N CYS A 96 2.60 -3.97 13.44
CA CYS A 96 2.49 -3.21 12.21
C CYS A 96 1.83 -1.86 12.48
N ASN A 97 2.49 -0.78 12.09
CA ASN A 97 1.99 0.57 12.35
C ASN A 97 1.40 1.27 11.11
N LYS A 98 1.09 0.53 10.04
CA LYS A 98 0.46 1.10 8.83
C LYS A 98 -0.68 0.24 8.31
N ILE A 99 -1.81 0.87 8.02
CA ILE A 99 -2.98 0.24 7.43
C ILE A 99 -3.38 1.00 6.16
N HIS A 100 -3.43 0.30 5.02
CA HIS A 100 -4.01 0.84 3.79
C HIS A 100 -5.54 0.76 3.86
N ILE A 101 -6.22 1.91 3.88
CA ILE A 101 -7.67 2.03 3.94
C ILE A 101 -8.23 2.03 2.52
N MET A 102 -8.63 0.88 2.03
CA MET A 102 -9.15 0.72 0.68
C MET A 102 -10.55 1.31 0.54
N ALA A 103 -10.73 2.14 -0.50
CA ALA A 103 -11.92 2.96 -0.68
C ALA A 103 -13.17 2.16 -1.05
N GLY A 104 -13.05 1.15 -1.90
CA GLY A 104 -14.18 0.44 -2.49
C GLY A 104 -14.53 0.91 -3.91
N LEU A 105 -15.53 0.27 -4.49
CA LEU A 105 -16.00 0.57 -5.85
C LEU A 105 -17.14 1.59 -5.83
N ILE A 106 -17.26 2.39 -6.91
CA ILE A 106 -18.38 3.30 -7.11
C ILE A 106 -19.59 2.52 -7.62
N GLU A 107 -20.69 2.66 -6.90
CA GLU A 107 -22.00 2.19 -7.30
C GLU A 107 -23.02 3.33 -7.01
N GLY A 108 -23.54 3.95 -8.06
CA GLY A 108 -24.48 5.08 -7.92
C GLY A 108 -23.81 6.46 -7.96
N ALA A 109 -24.27 7.39 -7.10
CA ALA A 109 -23.87 8.79 -7.15
C ALA A 109 -22.50 9.02 -6.47
N GLU A 110 -21.54 9.55 -7.21
CA GLU A 110 -20.16 9.79 -6.72
C GLU A 110 -20.09 10.73 -5.50
N ASN A 111 -20.97 11.71 -5.41
CA ASN A 111 -21.03 12.64 -4.27
C ASN A 111 -21.39 11.96 -2.94
N GLU A 112 -22.20 10.91 -2.97
CA GLU A 112 -22.52 10.12 -1.79
C GLU A 112 -21.32 9.32 -1.32
N HIS A 113 -20.57 8.74 -2.25
CA HIS A 113 -19.30 8.08 -1.97
C HIS A 113 -18.27 9.04 -1.36
N LEU A 114 -18.15 10.25 -1.91
CA LEU A 114 -17.22 11.26 -1.41
C LEU A 114 -17.55 11.66 0.03
N THR A 115 -18.83 11.91 0.32
CA THR A 115 -19.29 12.25 1.66
C THR A 115 -19.04 11.11 2.64
N THR A 116 -19.38 9.89 2.26
CA THR A 116 -19.14 8.68 3.08
C THR A 116 -17.65 8.49 3.36
N TYR A 117 -16.83 8.63 2.33
CA TYR A 117 -15.38 8.44 2.46
C TYR A 117 -14.75 9.46 3.42
N ARG A 118 -15.08 10.75 3.28
CA ARG A 118 -14.60 11.79 4.20
C ARG A 118 -14.97 11.49 5.65
N ASN A 119 -16.24 11.12 5.90
CA ASN A 119 -16.72 10.80 7.24
C ASN A 119 -16.00 9.58 7.82
N ASN A 120 -15.81 8.53 7.04
CA ASN A 120 -15.13 7.32 7.46
C ASN A 120 -13.63 7.55 7.68
N LEU A 121 -12.95 8.36 6.86
CA LEU A 121 -11.55 8.71 7.06
C LEU A 121 -11.34 9.59 8.30
N LYS A 122 -12.24 10.52 8.55
CA LYS A 122 -12.22 11.32 9.80
C LYS A 122 -12.43 10.46 11.04
N TYR A 123 -13.35 9.49 10.98
CA TYR A 123 -13.52 8.49 12.03
C TYR A 123 -12.25 7.66 12.20
N SER A 124 -11.68 7.15 11.10
CA SER A 124 -10.47 6.32 11.12
C SER A 124 -9.29 7.06 11.73
N SER A 125 -9.04 8.30 11.34
CA SER A 125 -7.91 9.08 11.85
C SER A 125 -7.95 9.24 13.36
N ASN A 126 -9.15 9.45 13.95
CA ASN A 126 -9.33 9.57 15.40
C ASN A 126 -9.09 8.25 16.15
N ILE A 127 -9.39 7.11 15.53
CA ILE A 127 -9.14 5.79 16.15
C ILE A 127 -7.67 5.43 16.00
N LEU A 128 -7.10 5.60 14.80
CA LEU A 128 -5.72 5.26 14.49
C LEU A 128 -4.71 6.10 15.31
N GLU A 129 -5.04 7.36 15.61
CA GLU A 129 -4.25 8.21 16.50
C GLU A 129 -4.11 7.61 17.91
N LYS A 130 -5.19 7.04 18.45
CA LYS A 130 -5.18 6.41 19.78
C LYS A 130 -4.35 5.13 19.83
N GLU A 131 -4.20 4.48 18.70
CA GLU A 131 -3.48 3.20 18.56
C GLU A 131 -2.07 3.38 18.00
N ASP A 132 -1.64 4.63 17.73
CA ASP A 132 -0.36 4.98 17.09
C ASP A 132 -0.13 4.26 15.75
N ILE A 133 -1.19 4.16 14.95
CA ILE A 133 -1.18 3.53 13.63
C ILE A 133 -1.43 4.60 12.57
N LEU A 134 -0.72 4.49 11.44
CA LEU A 134 -0.87 5.37 10.29
C LEU A 134 -1.87 4.77 9.28
N GLY A 135 -2.97 5.46 9.04
CA GLY A 135 -3.87 5.16 7.94
C GLY A 135 -3.33 5.72 6.63
N LEU A 136 -3.38 4.92 5.60
CA LEU A 136 -2.93 5.28 4.26
C LEU A 136 -4.09 5.23 3.27
N ILE A 137 -4.17 6.21 2.40
CA ILE A 137 -5.09 6.19 1.25
C ILE A 137 -4.29 6.26 -0.05
N GLU A 138 -4.71 5.48 -1.03
CA GLU A 138 -4.02 5.30 -2.30
C GLU A 138 -4.93 5.62 -3.47
N PRO A 139 -4.55 6.54 -4.37
CA PRO A 139 -5.18 6.68 -5.66
C PRO A 139 -4.77 5.55 -6.61
N ILE A 140 -5.75 4.72 -7.01
CA ILE A 140 -5.54 3.60 -7.94
C ILE A 140 -6.03 4.00 -9.33
N ASN A 141 -5.19 3.81 -10.35
CA ASN A 141 -5.53 4.19 -11.72
C ASN A 141 -6.67 3.34 -12.31
N LYS A 142 -7.48 3.96 -13.15
CA LYS A 142 -8.66 3.34 -13.76
C LYS A 142 -8.37 2.17 -14.72
N TYR A 143 -7.15 2.03 -15.21
CA TYR A 143 -6.77 0.91 -16.08
C TYR A 143 -6.54 -0.36 -15.24
N ALA A 144 -6.02 -0.21 -14.03
CA ALA A 144 -5.87 -1.32 -13.09
C ALA A 144 -7.20 -1.68 -12.42
N LEU A 145 -8.03 -0.67 -12.08
CA LEU A 145 -9.29 -0.86 -11.36
C LEU A 145 -10.34 0.19 -11.78
N PRO A 146 -11.11 -0.07 -12.85
CA PRO A 146 -11.94 0.95 -13.53
C PRO A 146 -12.96 1.67 -12.65
N SER A 147 -13.56 1.00 -11.68
CA SER A 147 -14.62 1.56 -10.83
C SER A 147 -14.16 1.90 -9.42
N TYR A 148 -12.85 1.91 -9.17
CA TYR A 148 -12.33 2.24 -7.83
C TYR A 148 -12.59 3.71 -7.50
N PHE A 149 -13.13 3.98 -6.30
CA PHE A 149 -13.54 5.34 -5.93
C PHE A 149 -12.34 6.29 -5.83
N MET A 150 -11.29 5.92 -5.09
CA MET A 150 -10.12 6.77 -4.93
C MET A 150 -9.16 6.61 -6.12
N ASN A 151 -9.34 7.43 -7.15
CA ASN A 151 -8.58 7.39 -8.40
C ASN A 151 -7.94 8.74 -8.78
N SER A 152 -7.86 9.69 -7.83
CA SER A 152 -7.35 11.04 -8.03
C SER A 152 -6.42 11.47 -6.90
N TYR A 153 -5.20 11.86 -7.23
CA TYR A 153 -4.26 12.43 -6.26
C TYR A 153 -4.73 13.78 -5.71
N ASP A 154 -5.38 14.60 -6.53
CA ASP A 154 -5.92 15.90 -6.08
C ASP A 154 -7.00 15.71 -5.02
N THR A 155 -7.90 14.75 -5.24
CA THR A 155 -8.95 14.40 -4.27
C THR A 155 -8.35 13.83 -2.99
N ALA A 156 -7.40 12.90 -3.08
CA ALA A 156 -6.72 12.32 -1.92
C ALA A 156 -5.99 13.39 -1.09
N CYS A 157 -5.21 14.24 -1.74
CA CYS A 157 -4.48 15.34 -1.08
C CYS A 157 -5.43 16.34 -0.42
N SER A 158 -6.55 16.68 -1.08
CA SER A 158 -7.56 17.57 -0.52
C SER A 158 -8.15 16.99 0.77
N ILE A 159 -8.54 15.71 0.77
CA ILE A 159 -9.11 15.04 1.94
C ILE A 159 -8.10 14.95 3.08
N ILE A 160 -6.85 14.57 2.80
CA ILE A 160 -5.81 14.47 3.84
C ILE A 160 -5.58 15.83 4.50
N ARG A 161 -5.48 16.90 3.71
CA ARG A 161 -5.28 18.26 4.22
C ARG A 161 -6.50 18.80 4.97
N GLU A 162 -7.72 18.47 4.52
CA GLU A 162 -8.96 18.83 5.19
C GLU A 162 -9.06 18.15 6.58
N ILE A 163 -8.75 16.86 6.67
CA ILE A 163 -8.79 16.11 7.94
C ILE A 163 -7.65 16.55 8.86
N ASN A 164 -6.50 16.92 8.30
CA ASN A 164 -5.33 17.46 9.00
C ASN A 164 -4.87 16.62 10.20
N SER A 165 -4.89 15.30 10.06
CA SER A 165 -4.40 14.35 11.07
C SER A 165 -3.01 13.85 10.73
N ASN A 166 -2.15 13.66 11.74
CA ASN A 166 -0.86 13.00 11.57
C ASN A 166 -0.98 11.50 11.33
N HIS A 167 -2.14 10.93 11.58
CA HIS A 167 -2.44 9.49 11.42
C HIS A 167 -3.24 9.18 10.14
N LEU A 168 -3.27 10.11 9.17
CA LEU A 168 -3.80 9.86 7.83
C LEU A 168 -2.84 10.46 6.80
N ARG A 169 -2.28 9.63 5.92
CA ARG A 169 -1.27 10.01 4.94
C ARG A 169 -1.56 9.40 3.57
N LEU A 170 -0.83 9.91 2.58
CA LEU A 170 -0.87 9.45 1.21
C LEU A 170 0.05 8.25 1.01
N MET A 171 -0.46 7.19 0.39
CA MET A 171 0.37 6.17 -0.24
C MET A 171 0.58 6.54 -1.70
N VAL A 172 1.84 6.58 -2.10
CA VAL A 172 2.27 6.92 -3.46
C VAL A 172 2.83 5.67 -4.13
N ASP A 173 1.99 4.96 -4.88
CA ASP A 173 2.49 3.96 -5.83
C ASP A 173 2.89 4.68 -7.12
N ILE A 174 4.18 4.58 -7.47
CA ILE A 174 4.76 5.20 -8.68
C ILE A 174 4.06 4.72 -9.95
N TYR A 175 3.65 3.45 -10.00
CA TYR A 175 2.89 2.90 -11.13
C TYR A 175 1.54 3.62 -11.30
N HIS A 176 0.80 3.81 -10.21
CA HIS A 176 -0.47 4.51 -10.24
C HIS A 176 -0.28 6.01 -10.51
N LEU A 177 0.73 6.63 -9.90
CA LEU A 177 1.04 8.04 -10.10
C LEU A 177 1.35 8.36 -11.58
N GLN A 178 2.16 7.53 -12.23
CA GLN A 178 2.47 7.73 -13.66
C GLN A 178 1.20 7.67 -14.52
N HIS A 179 0.34 6.69 -14.29
CA HIS A 179 -0.90 6.53 -15.06
C HIS A 179 -1.94 7.65 -14.81
N ILE A 180 -2.00 8.20 -13.59
CA ILE A 180 -3.02 9.20 -13.20
C ILE A 180 -2.58 10.61 -13.55
N ALA A 181 -1.36 10.99 -13.18
CA ALA A 181 -0.89 12.37 -13.21
C ALA A 181 0.45 12.55 -13.95
N GLY A 182 1.30 11.54 -13.98
CA GLY A 182 2.68 11.71 -14.42
C GLY A 182 3.43 12.76 -13.61
N ASN A 183 4.37 13.49 -14.25
CA ASN A 183 5.05 14.65 -13.62
C ASN A 183 5.57 14.35 -12.19
N ILE A 184 6.19 13.18 -12.03
CA ILE A 184 6.56 12.59 -10.72
C ILE A 184 7.36 13.56 -9.86
N SER A 185 8.32 14.28 -10.44
CA SER A 185 9.17 15.23 -9.71
C SER A 185 8.40 16.35 -9.01
N ASN A 186 7.41 16.94 -9.69
CA ASN A 186 6.58 17.99 -9.10
C ASN A 186 5.53 17.41 -8.16
N SER A 187 5.01 16.22 -8.46
CA SER A 187 4.09 15.50 -7.58
C SER A 187 4.75 15.22 -6.23
N PHE A 188 5.98 14.73 -6.20
CA PHE A 188 6.71 14.52 -4.94
C PHE A 188 6.94 15.80 -4.15
N LYS A 189 7.23 16.92 -4.82
CA LYS A 189 7.32 18.23 -4.15
C LYS A 189 6.00 18.65 -3.51
N SER A 190 4.87 18.43 -4.23
CA SER A 190 3.53 18.77 -3.75
C SER A 190 3.04 17.89 -2.62
N PHE A 191 3.48 16.63 -2.59
CA PHE A 191 3.03 15.63 -1.61
C PHE A 191 3.94 15.50 -0.40
N LYS A 192 5.13 16.16 -0.41
CA LYS A 192 6.22 15.97 0.55
C LYS A 192 5.75 15.85 2.01
N ASP A 193 4.83 16.70 2.43
CA ASP A 193 4.38 16.77 3.82
C ASP A 193 3.33 15.73 4.20
N ILE A 194 2.80 15.00 3.21
CA ILE A 194 1.70 14.05 3.41
C ILE A 194 2.02 12.62 2.94
N ILE A 195 3.20 12.37 2.38
CA ILE A 195 3.61 10.99 2.02
C ILE A 195 3.80 10.18 3.29
N GLY A 196 3.10 9.05 3.39
CA GLY A 196 3.23 8.07 4.47
C GLY A 196 3.82 6.75 4.03
N HIS A 197 3.70 6.42 2.72
CA HIS A 197 4.25 5.20 2.15
C HIS A 197 4.49 5.34 0.65
N ILE A 198 5.46 4.58 0.12
CA ILE A 198 5.79 4.58 -1.30
C ILE A 198 5.82 3.14 -1.80
N GLN A 199 5.26 2.92 -3.00
CA GLN A 199 5.34 1.65 -3.71
C GLN A 199 5.88 1.86 -5.12
N ILE A 200 6.49 0.83 -5.71
CA ILE A 200 7.16 0.90 -7.00
C ILE A 200 6.81 -0.26 -7.91
N ALA A 201 6.55 0.07 -9.17
CA ALA A 201 6.50 -0.85 -10.30
C ALA A 201 6.70 -0.09 -11.62
N GLN A 202 7.18 -0.79 -12.66
CA GLN A 202 7.37 -0.21 -13.98
C GLN A 202 6.04 -0.10 -14.76
N VAL A 203 5.89 0.93 -15.55
CA VAL A 203 4.75 1.18 -16.45
C VAL A 203 5.14 0.76 -17.88
N PRO A 204 4.22 0.17 -18.68
CA PRO A 204 2.79 -0.05 -18.41
C PRO A 204 2.43 -1.40 -17.78
N HIS A 205 3.35 -2.37 -17.71
CA HIS A 205 3.02 -3.77 -17.41
C HIS A 205 3.10 -4.15 -15.93
N ARG A 206 3.44 -3.17 -15.07
CA ARG A 206 3.61 -3.37 -13.63
C ARG A 206 4.67 -4.42 -13.28
N HIS A 207 5.76 -4.46 -14.07
CA HIS A 207 6.91 -5.35 -13.84
C HIS A 207 8.00 -4.70 -12.96
N GLU A 208 9.16 -5.37 -12.88
CA GLU A 208 10.34 -4.92 -12.14
C GLU A 208 10.82 -3.53 -12.58
N PRO A 209 11.45 -2.75 -11.69
CA PRO A 209 11.96 -1.41 -11.99
C PRO A 209 12.94 -1.31 -13.16
N ASP A 210 13.69 -2.37 -13.45
CA ASP A 210 14.72 -2.36 -14.50
C ASP A 210 14.27 -2.90 -15.86
N VAL A 211 13.03 -3.32 -15.97
CA VAL A 211 12.42 -3.70 -17.25
C VAL A 211 12.16 -2.45 -18.06
N SER A 212 12.31 -2.54 -19.41
CA SER A 212 11.98 -1.43 -20.30
C SER A 212 10.53 -0.99 -20.13
N GLY A 213 10.33 0.31 -19.96
CA GLY A 213 9.03 0.91 -19.73
C GLY A 213 9.06 2.43 -19.77
N GLU A 214 8.05 3.07 -19.23
CA GLU A 214 7.89 4.54 -19.28
C GLU A 214 8.71 5.27 -18.20
N LEU A 215 9.23 4.54 -17.19
CA LEU A 215 9.86 5.13 -16.01
C LEU A 215 11.37 4.87 -16.00
N ASP A 216 12.14 5.93 -15.74
CA ASP A 216 13.56 5.82 -15.38
C ASP A 216 13.71 5.67 -13.87
N PHE A 217 13.89 4.46 -13.39
CA PHE A 217 14.01 4.19 -11.96
C PHE A 217 15.33 4.69 -11.35
N SER A 218 16.39 4.92 -12.13
CA SER A 218 17.56 5.61 -11.60
C SER A 218 17.19 7.00 -11.12
N TYR A 219 16.49 7.75 -11.95
CA TYR A 219 16.00 9.08 -11.61
C TYR A 219 14.94 9.08 -10.49
N ILE A 220 14.01 8.11 -10.52
CA ILE A 220 12.95 8.00 -9.51
C ILE A 220 13.52 7.74 -8.12
N PHE A 221 14.50 6.86 -7.99
CA PHE A 221 15.16 6.62 -6.70
C PHE A 221 15.86 7.88 -6.17
N ASP A 222 16.43 8.71 -7.03
CA ASP A 222 16.98 10.00 -6.64
C ASP A 222 15.88 10.97 -6.17
N VAL A 223 14.73 11.02 -6.85
CA VAL A 223 13.58 11.82 -6.43
C VAL A 223 13.08 11.39 -5.04
N ILE A 224 12.92 10.08 -4.81
CA ILE A 224 12.52 9.54 -3.50
C ILE A 224 13.54 9.93 -2.43
N LYS A 225 14.82 9.76 -2.68
CA LYS A 225 15.90 10.13 -1.75
C LYS A 225 15.88 11.62 -1.42
N LEU A 226 15.73 12.48 -2.42
CA LEU A 226 15.69 13.94 -2.25
C LEU A 226 14.40 14.42 -1.55
N SER A 227 13.33 13.62 -1.55
CA SER A 227 12.10 13.92 -0.79
C SER A 227 12.31 13.84 0.73
N GLY A 228 13.37 13.15 1.16
CA GLY A 228 13.65 12.87 2.58
C GLY A 228 12.87 11.67 3.13
N TYR A 229 12.20 10.90 2.26
CA TYR A 229 11.54 9.65 2.67
C TYR A 229 12.60 8.60 3.05
N ASP A 230 12.53 8.07 4.26
CA ASP A 230 13.52 7.12 4.80
C ASP A 230 12.92 5.81 5.32
N ASP A 231 11.64 5.56 5.07
CA ASP A 231 10.93 4.34 5.46
C ASP A 231 10.93 3.28 4.34
N TRP A 232 10.18 2.20 4.53
CA TRP A 232 10.10 1.08 3.60
C TRP A 232 9.43 1.48 2.28
N ILE A 233 9.99 0.99 1.17
CA ILE A 233 9.43 1.13 -0.18
C ILE A 233 8.91 -0.24 -0.62
N GLY A 234 7.61 -0.34 -0.88
CA GLY A 234 6.95 -1.56 -1.31
C GLY A 234 7.29 -1.94 -2.74
N CYS A 235 7.78 -3.15 -2.93
CA CYS A 235 7.99 -3.75 -4.25
C CYS A 235 6.68 -4.35 -4.76
N GLU A 236 5.78 -3.50 -5.28
CA GLU A 236 4.43 -3.90 -5.66
C GLU A 236 4.30 -4.13 -7.18
N TYR A 237 5.10 -5.06 -7.70
CA TYR A 237 5.14 -5.37 -9.11
C TYR A 237 4.89 -6.86 -9.40
N LYS A 238 4.44 -7.16 -10.61
CA LYS A 238 4.27 -8.52 -11.11
C LYS A 238 5.61 -9.00 -11.68
N PRO A 239 6.25 -10.00 -11.09
CA PRO A 239 7.48 -10.55 -11.66
C PRO A 239 7.26 -10.96 -13.13
N LYS A 240 8.17 -10.56 -14.00
CA LYS A 240 8.09 -10.91 -15.42
C LYS A 240 8.26 -12.41 -15.67
N THR A 241 9.02 -13.06 -14.79
CA THR A 241 9.26 -14.51 -14.80
C THR A 241 8.85 -15.11 -13.45
N ASN A 242 9.74 -15.12 -12.49
CA ASN A 242 9.50 -15.50 -11.11
C ASN A 242 10.14 -14.46 -10.18
N THR A 243 9.76 -14.49 -8.91
CA THR A 243 10.20 -13.45 -7.96
C THR A 243 11.72 -13.40 -7.84
N LEU A 244 12.40 -14.53 -7.62
CA LEU A 244 13.84 -14.55 -7.35
C LEU A 244 14.68 -14.07 -8.55
N ASP A 245 14.34 -14.48 -9.76
CA ASP A 245 15.03 -14.03 -10.96
C ASP A 245 14.84 -12.54 -11.21
N GLY A 246 13.66 -12.03 -10.83
CA GLY A 246 13.30 -10.63 -10.95
C GLY A 246 14.05 -9.70 -9.98
N LEU A 247 14.64 -10.19 -8.88
CA LEU A 247 15.29 -9.34 -7.86
C LEU A 247 16.65 -8.76 -8.27
N LYS A 248 17.17 -9.10 -9.44
CA LYS A 248 18.50 -8.64 -9.91
C LYS A 248 18.62 -7.13 -10.03
N TRP A 249 17.51 -6.42 -10.23
CA TRP A 249 17.48 -4.96 -10.29
C TRP A 249 17.95 -4.29 -8.99
N VAL A 250 17.82 -4.95 -7.84
CA VAL A 250 18.27 -4.42 -6.54
C VAL A 250 19.77 -4.17 -6.57
N GLN A 251 20.55 -5.13 -7.09
CA GLN A 251 22.01 -4.97 -7.26
C GLN A 251 22.34 -3.93 -8.33
N LYS A 252 21.60 -3.90 -9.44
CA LYS A 252 21.79 -2.93 -10.54
C LYS A 252 21.71 -1.49 -10.05
N TYR A 253 20.77 -1.19 -9.15
CA TYR A 253 20.61 0.15 -8.57
C TYR A 253 21.36 0.33 -7.23
N GLN A 254 22.23 -0.61 -6.85
CA GLN A 254 23.04 -0.57 -5.63
C GLN A 254 22.19 -0.40 -4.35
N LEU A 255 21.02 -1.05 -4.32
CA LEU A 255 20.11 -1.08 -3.19
C LEU A 255 20.31 -2.34 -2.35
N ASN A 256 19.77 -2.32 -1.13
CA ASN A 256 19.76 -3.45 -0.20
C ASN A 256 18.33 -3.74 0.27
N PHE A 257 18.07 -4.99 0.65
CA PHE A 257 16.82 -5.42 1.29
C PHE A 257 16.76 -5.00 2.75
#